data_8f49e7d5f44ab6f3def729fb7314004e
#
_entry.id   8f49e7d5f44ab6f3def729fb7314004e
#
_cell.length_a   1.000
_cell.length_b   1.000
_cell.length_c   1.000
_cell.angle_alpha   90.00
_cell.angle_beta   90.00
_cell.angle_gamma   90.00
#
_symmetry.space_group_name_H-M   'P 1'
#
loop_
_entity.id
_entity.type
_entity.pdbx_description
1 polymer ?
#
loop_
_entity_poly.entity_id
_entity_poly.type
_entity_poly.pdbx_seq_one_letter_code
_entity_poly.pdbx_strand_id
1 'polypeptide(L)'
;MDLTHLSWPFFDSDHLEFARKFDRWVRAELGEFERDEGGDGRAARQIFELFANSGWLKNTLPAQQTSNHQSKICLRKASVMREISAFSSAIADVALSEPWLGILPIALCGSQDIQEELLPGYLSGRLLPAFALSEPDAGSDATAITTIARRDGNRYIINGRKTWTSNCGLADLYIVFARIDGQDGAGGIAAFAIDGEESGIELEERLSVLPPHTVGTWTLKDCSIPSRRMIGEPGQGFKIAMNVLELFRSTVGAATLGFARRAMSEAVERSVSRTAFKKPISEHQLIQAKLAEMAVGIDAAALLVYRAAWQHDATERSISQEAAIAKLYSTETAFNIIDQAVQIFGGLGMVRGTTVERLFRHSRAFRIFDGTSEIQQLNIARNVLQNR
;
A
#
# COMPACT_ATOMS: atom_id res chain seq x y z
N MET A 1 -10.18 17.64 0.68
CA MET A 1 -10.17 16.97 -0.64
C MET A 1 -11.55 17.07 -1.27
N ASP A 2 -11.69 17.07 -2.59
CA ASP A 2 -12.99 16.91 -3.27
C ASP A 2 -13.46 15.45 -3.13
N LEU A 3 -14.66 15.24 -2.63
CA LEU A 3 -15.26 13.93 -2.34
C LEU A 3 -16.53 13.68 -3.21
N THR A 4 -16.72 14.44 -4.29
CA THR A 4 -17.93 14.36 -5.13
C THR A 4 -18.11 13.00 -5.78
N HIS A 5 -17.03 12.30 -6.10
CA HIS A 5 -17.04 10.94 -6.64
C HIS A 5 -17.70 9.91 -5.70
N LEU A 6 -17.79 10.20 -4.39
CA LEU A 6 -18.48 9.33 -3.44
C LEU A 6 -20.02 9.38 -3.55
N SER A 7 -20.55 10.20 -4.47
CA SER A 7 -21.96 10.15 -4.87
C SER A 7 -22.24 9.11 -5.97
N TRP A 8 -21.24 8.46 -6.51
CA TRP A 8 -21.40 7.46 -7.56
C TRP A 8 -22.07 6.16 -7.04
N PRO A 9 -22.67 5.34 -7.93
CA PRO A 9 -23.40 4.13 -7.54
C PRO A 9 -22.58 3.07 -6.79
N PHE A 10 -21.26 3.19 -6.76
CA PHE A 10 -20.36 2.31 -5.99
C PHE A 10 -20.46 2.52 -4.49
N PHE A 11 -21.02 3.64 -4.03
CA PHE A 11 -20.99 4.05 -2.64
C PHE A 11 -22.40 4.16 -2.04
N ASP A 12 -22.47 3.83 -0.75
CA ASP A 12 -23.64 4.03 0.08
C ASP A 12 -23.45 5.30 0.95
N SER A 13 -24.50 5.81 1.57
CA SER A 13 -24.44 7.05 2.38
C SER A 13 -23.43 7.00 3.52
N ASP A 14 -23.20 5.81 4.10
CA ASP A 14 -22.23 5.61 5.18
C ASP A 14 -20.77 5.77 4.71
N HIS A 15 -20.46 5.52 3.43
CA HIS A 15 -19.14 5.76 2.87
C HIS A 15 -18.81 7.24 2.77
N LEU A 16 -19.78 8.07 2.40
CA LEU A 16 -19.60 9.53 2.33
C LEU A 16 -19.42 10.13 3.73
N GLU A 17 -20.23 9.68 4.69
CA GLU A 17 -20.09 10.12 6.08
C GLU A 17 -18.73 9.71 6.67
N PHE A 18 -18.32 8.47 6.42
CA PHE A 18 -17.01 7.94 6.81
C PHE A 18 -15.88 8.79 6.22
N ALA A 19 -15.90 9.04 4.92
CA ALA A 19 -14.88 9.83 4.23
C ALA A 19 -14.77 11.25 4.77
N ARG A 20 -15.91 11.91 5.03
CA ARG A 20 -15.93 13.26 5.62
C ARG A 20 -15.35 13.30 7.04
N LYS A 21 -15.63 12.27 7.86
CA LYS A 21 -15.05 12.16 9.21
C LYS A 21 -13.54 11.94 9.12
N PHE A 22 -13.11 11.05 8.21
CA PHE A 22 -11.69 10.75 8.03
C PHE A 22 -10.91 11.94 7.45
N ASP A 23 -11.42 12.63 6.42
CA ASP A 23 -10.77 13.83 5.84
C ASP A 23 -10.61 14.96 6.88
N ARG A 24 -11.62 15.19 7.73
CA ARG A 24 -11.51 16.17 8.82
C ARG A 24 -10.44 15.77 9.83
N TRP A 25 -10.39 14.51 10.21
CA TRP A 25 -9.39 14.01 11.15
C TRP A 25 -7.98 14.11 10.57
N VAL A 26 -7.76 13.69 9.32
CA VAL A 26 -6.47 13.80 8.65
C VAL A 26 -5.98 15.24 8.60
N ARG A 27 -6.85 16.21 8.29
CA ARG A 27 -6.48 17.63 8.26
C ARG A 27 -6.14 18.19 9.64
N ALA A 28 -6.83 17.72 10.69
CA ALA A 28 -6.59 18.17 12.05
C ALA A 28 -5.30 17.58 12.65
N GLU A 29 -5.08 16.29 12.46
CA GLU A 29 -4.04 15.55 13.18
C GLU A 29 -2.76 15.34 12.35
N LEU A 30 -2.85 15.30 11.00
CA LEU A 30 -1.71 14.98 10.16
C LEU A 30 -1.15 16.18 9.38
N GLY A 31 -1.71 17.38 9.56
CA GLY A 31 -1.27 18.57 8.82
C GLY A 31 0.19 18.97 9.06
N GLU A 32 0.71 18.73 10.26
CA GLU A 32 2.12 19.01 10.60
C GLU A 32 3.11 18.11 9.85
N PHE A 33 2.68 16.91 9.45
CA PHE A 33 3.51 15.94 8.72
C PHE A 33 3.49 16.13 7.20
N GLU A 34 2.76 17.12 6.68
CA GLU A 34 2.59 17.30 5.22
C GLU A 34 3.93 17.41 4.47
N ARG A 35 4.92 18.03 5.10
CA ARG A 35 6.25 18.27 4.51
C ARG A 35 7.32 17.32 4.99
N ASP A 36 6.96 16.38 5.85
CA ASP A 36 7.93 15.41 6.36
C ASP A 36 8.31 14.42 5.24
N GLU A 37 9.59 14.26 5.01
CA GLU A 37 10.15 13.32 4.05
C GLU A 37 10.60 11.99 4.70
N GLY A 38 10.33 11.78 5.99
CA GLY A 38 10.31 10.48 6.68
C GLY A 38 11.60 9.67 6.70
N GLY A 39 12.76 10.29 6.57
CA GLY A 39 14.04 9.60 6.33
C GLY A 39 14.44 8.54 7.38
N ASP A 40 14.01 8.64 8.63
CA ASP A 40 14.34 7.71 9.71
C ASP A 40 13.14 6.87 10.21
N GLY A 41 11.97 7.05 9.63
CA GLY A 41 10.75 6.32 9.97
C GLY A 41 10.03 6.79 11.24
N ARG A 42 10.57 7.76 11.99
CA ARG A 42 9.94 8.25 13.23
C ARG A 42 8.57 8.88 12.97
N ALA A 43 8.48 9.74 11.97
CA ALA A 43 7.21 10.38 11.62
C ALA A 43 6.17 9.35 11.17
N ALA A 44 6.54 8.33 10.38
CA ALA A 44 5.64 7.25 10.00
C ALA A 44 5.15 6.46 11.22
N ARG A 45 6.02 6.17 12.20
CA ARG A 45 5.63 5.52 13.46
C ARG A 45 4.65 6.37 14.27
N GLN A 46 4.91 7.67 14.42
CA GLN A 46 4.00 8.60 15.12
C GLN A 46 2.63 8.66 14.45
N ILE A 47 2.58 8.77 13.12
CA ILE A 47 1.32 8.78 12.37
C ILE A 47 0.57 7.44 12.52
N PHE A 48 1.28 6.31 12.49
CA PHE A 48 0.69 5.01 12.74
C PHE A 48 0.04 4.92 14.13
N GLU A 49 0.70 5.43 15.17
CA GLU A 49 0.16 5.53 16.52
C GLU A 49 -1.06 6.46 16.61
N LEU A 50 -1.08 7.57 15.86
CA LEU A 50 -2.26 8.46 15.75
C LEU A 50 -3.45 7.73 15.09
N PHE A 51 -3.24 6.97 14.02
CA PHE A 51 -4.28 6.12 13.41
C PHE A 51 -4.84 5.10 14.42
N ALA A 52 -3.97 4.47 15.20
CA ALA A 52 -4.35 3.50 16.22
C ALA A 52 -5.18 4.16 17.34
N ASN A 53 -4.65 5.22 17.95
CA ASN A 53 -5.26 5.93 19.07
C ASN A 53 -6.64 6.51 18.72
N SER A 54 -6.83 6.89 17.45
CA SER A 54 -8.10 7.40 16.93
C SER A 54 -9.03 6.28 16.43
N GLY A 55 -8.61 5.02 16.53
CA GLY A 55 -9.40 3.84 16.16
C GLY A 55 -9.61 3.66 14.66
N TRP A 56 -8.84 4.31 13.80
CA TRP A 56 -8.97 4.17 12.35
C TRP A 56 -8.45 2.83 11.84
N LEU A 57 -7.44 2.22 12.48
CA LEU A 57 -6.86 0.95 12.04
C LEU A 57 -7.86 -0.22 12.00
N LYS A 58 -8.95 -0.16 12.77
CA LYS A 58 -10.01 -1.19 12.69
C LYS A 58 -10.63 -1.34 11.30
N ASN A 59 -10.58 -0.28 10.46
CA ASN A 59 -11.14 -0.30 9.12
C ASN A 59 -10.20 -0.97 8.09
N THR A 60 -8.99 -1.33 8.50
CA THR A 60 -8.01 -2.08 7.70
C THR A 60 -8.08 -3.59 7.93
N LEU A 61 -8.90 -4.03 8.88
CA LEU A 61 -9.09 -5.45 9.23
C LEU A 61 -10.50 -5.92 8.86
N PRO A 62 -10.69 -7.25 8.68
CA PRO A 62 -12.02 -7.82 8.58
C PRO A 62 -12.89 -7.42 9.78
N ALA A 63 -14.16 -7.09 9.56
CA ALA A 63 -15.09 -6.82 10.65
C ALA A 63 -15.22 -8.07 11.52
N GLN A 64 -15.32 -7.93 12.85
CA GLN A 64 -15.54 -9.09 13.73
C GLN A 64 -16.84 -9.82 13.34
N GLN A 65 -16.81 -11.15 13.31
CA GLN A 65 -17.92 -11.98 12.86
C GLN A 65 -19.18 -11.70 13.70
N THR A 66 -20.21 -11.23 13.04
CA THR A 66 -21.58 -11.40 13.50
C THR A 66 -22.21 -12.48 12.61
N SER A 67 -22.46 -13.67 13.19
CA SER A 67 -23.18 -14.83 12.64
C SER A 67 -23.27 -14.96 11.11
N ASN A 68 -22.68 -16.03 10.58
CA ASN A 68 -22.90 -16.67 9.26
C ASN A 68 -22.31 -16.08 7.98
N HIS A 69 -21.52 -14.99 7.99
CA HIS A 69 -20.79 -14.56 6.80
C HIS A 69 -19.30 -14.47 7.13
N GLN A 70 -18.43 -14.92 6.21
CA GLN A 70 -16.98 -14.66 6.31
C GLN A 70 -16.78 -13.15 6.44
N SER A 71 -16.12 -12.75 7.52
CA SER A 71 -15.85 -11.34 7.79
C SER A 71 -14.89 -10.80 6.76
N LYS A 72 -15.30 -9.81 5.97
CA LYS A 72 -14.50 -9.17 4.91
C LYS A 72 -14.06 -7.77 5.33
N ILE A 73 -12.93 -7.35 4.79
CA ILE A 73 -12.51 -5.95 4.82
C ILE A 73 -13.45 -5.16 3.90
N CYS A 74 -13.95 -4.01 4.35
CA CYS A 74 -14.62 -3.07 3.46
C CYS A 74 -13.56 -2.35 2.61
N LEU A 75 -13.31 -2.87 1.41
CA LEU A 75 -12.24 -2.39 0.55
C LEU A 75 -12.51 -0.97 0.02
N ARG A 76 -13.78 -0.56 -0.12
CA ARG A 76 -14.16 0.82 -0.42
C ARG A 76 -13.71 1.79 0.66
N LYS A 77 -13.98 1.50 1.95
CA LYS A 77 -13.53 2.34 3.08
C LYS A 77 -12.02 2.40 3.17
N ALA A 78 -11.35 1.27 3.04
CA ALA A 78 -9.89 1.19 3.04
C ALA A 78 -9.25 1.97 1.87
N SER A 79 -9.84 1.91 0.68
CA SER A 79 -9.40 2.69 -0.48
C SER A 79 -9.58 4.19 -0.26
N VAL A 80 -10.72 4.61 0.30
CA VAL A 80 -10.97 6.02 0.67
C VAL A 80 -9.96 6.51 1.70
N MET A 81 -9.62 5.70 2.70
CA MET A 81 -8.59 6.06 3.68
C MET A 81 -7.23 6.27 3.01
N ARG A 82 -6.82 5.39 2.11
CA ARG A 82 -5.55 5.54 1.39
C ARG A 82 -5.55 6.76 0.47
N GLU A 83 -6.63 7.01 -0.27
CA GLU A 83 -6.76 8.19 -1.13
C GLU A 83 -6.63 9.48 -0.33
N ILE A 84 -7.34 9.61 0.79
CA ILE A 84 -7.30 10.81 1.64
C ILE A 84 -5.93 10.98 2.30
N SER A 85 -5.32 9.89 2.81
CA SER A 85 -3.99 9.94 3.41
C SER A 85 -2.93 10.38 2.40
N ALA A 86 -2.94 9.80 1.19
CA ALA A 86 -2.03 10.15 0.11
C ALA A 86 -2.24 11.58 -0.41
N PHE A 87 -3.49 12.07 -0.45
CA PHE A 87 -3.78 13.47 -0.76
C PHE A 87 -3.14 14.43 0.27
N SER A 88 -3.13 14.05 1.54
CA SER A 88 -2.49 14.83 2.60
C SER A 88 -0.97 14.82 2.46
N SER A 89 -0.36 13.64 2.52
CA SER A 89 1.09 13.48 2.33
C SER A 89 1.46 12.01 2.02
N ALA A 90 2.63 11.81 1.40
CA ALA A 90 3.11 10.46 1.13
C ALA A 90 3.43 9.68 2.41
N ILE A 91 3.93 10.36 3.45
CA ILE A 91 4.24 9.69 4.71
C ILE A 91 2.97 9.24 5.45
N ALA A 92 1.86 9.96 5.31
CA ALA A 92 0.57 9.53 5.86
C ALA A 92 0.06 8.25 5.16
N ASP A 93 0.24 8.11 3.83
CA ASP A 93 -0.08 6.87 3.13
C ASP A 93 0.84 5.73 3.56
N VAL A 94 2.15 5.96 3.64
CA VAL A 94 3.13 4.94 4.10
C VAL A 94 2.81 4.45 5.51
N ALA A 95 2.52 5.36 6.44
CA ALA A 95 2.21 5.04 7.83
C ALA A 95 0.91 4.23 7.99
N LEU A 96 -0.05 4.38 7.07
CA LEU A 96 -1.26 3.58 7.03
C LEU A 96 -1.04 2.25 6.32
N SER A 97 -0.41 2.29 5.14
CA SER A 97 -0.41 1.17 4.20
C SER A 97 0.60 0.08 4.55
N GLU A 98 1.81 0.43 4.98
CA GLU A 98 2.84 -0.58 5.20
C GLU A 98 2.57 -1.47 6.43
N PRO A 99 2.13 -0.92 7.58
CA PRO A 99 1.71 -1.76 8.68
C PRO A 99 0.46 -2.59 8.35
N TRP A 100 -0.46 -2.04 7.55
CA TRP A 100 -1.63 -2.77 7.09
C TRP A 100 -1.24 -3.96 6.19
N LEU A 101 -0.36 -3.76 5.22
CA LEU A 101 0.17 -4.85 4.39
C LEU A 101 0.81 -5.95 5.26
N GLY A 102 1.58 -5.54 6.28
CA GLY A 102 2.24 -6.46 7.20
C GLY A 102 1.29 -7.31 8.03
N ILE A 103 0.17 -6.74 8.52
CA ILE A 103 -0.77 -7.47 9.40
C ILE A 103 -1.79 -8.33 8.63
N LEU A 104 -2.03 -8.05 7.36
CA LEU A 104 -3.07 -8.72 6.56
C LEU A 104 -2.92 -10.25 6.50
N PRO A 105 -1.72 -10.85 6.34
CA PRO A 105 -1.59 -12.31 6.36
C PRO A 105 -2.12 -12.93 7.64
N ILE A 106 -1.90 -12.30 8.79
CA ILE A 106 -2.41 -12.76 10.10
C ILE A 106 -3.93 -12.59 10.15
N ALA A 107 -4.45 -11.43 9.77
CA ALA A 107 -5.87 -11.14 9.85
C ALA A 107 -6.73 -12.04 8.94
N LEU A 108 -6.18 -12.48 7.79
CA LEU A 108 -6.90 -13.28 6.81
C LEU A 108 -6.67 -14.80 6.97
N CYS A 109 -5.49 -15.21 7.43
CA CYS A 109 -5.06 -16.62 7.38
C CYS A 109 -4.40 -17.10 8.67
N GLY A 110 -4.21 -16.26 9.67
CA GLY A 110 -3.68 -16.67 10.98
C GLY A 110 -4.64 -17.57 11.72
N SER A 111 -4.12 -18.50 12.55
CA SER A 111 -4.92 -19.23 13.52
C SER A 111 -5.55 -18.24 14.51
N GLN A 112 -6.62 -18.69 15.19
CA GLN A 112 -7.28 -17.87 16.21
C GLN A 112 -6.28 -17.40 17.28
N ASP A 113 -5.41 -18.29 17.76
CA ASP A 113 -4.39 -17.98 18.76
C ASP A 113 -3.44 -16.86 18.31
N ILE A 114 -2.96 -16.91 17.05
CA ILE A 114 -2.08 -15.87 16.50
C ILE A 114 -2.84 -14.53 16.35
N GLN A 115 -4.10 -14.58 15.91
CA GLN A 115 -4.92 -13.38 15.77
C GLN A 115 -5.18 -12.73 17.14
N GLU A 116 -5.57 -13.50 18.16
CA GLU A 116 -5.80 -13.02 19.52
C GLU A 116 -4.52 -12.46 20.16
N GLU A 117 -3.36 -13.05 19.86
CA GLU A 117 -2.07 -12.59 20.37
C GLU A 117 -1.61 -11.26 19.71
N LEU A 118 -1.75 -11.12 18.39
CA LEU A 118 -1.06 -10.06 17.64
C LEU A 118 -1.97 -8.90 17.18
N LEU A 119 -3.23 -9.14 16.83
CA LEU A 119 -4.12 -8.07 16.34
C LEU A 119 -4.39 -6.96 17.36
N PRO A 120 -4.52 -7.22 18.68
CA PRO A 120 -4.68 -6.17 19.67
C PRO A 120 -3.46 -5.23 19.74
N GLY A 121 -2.24 -5.76 19.55
CA GLY A 121 -1.00 -4.98 19.46
C GLY A 121 -1.00 -4.02 18.28
N TYR A 122 -1.40 -4.49 17.10
CA TYR A 122 -1.57 -3.67 15.91
C TYR A 122 -2.64 -2.58 16.11
N LEU A 123 -3.82 -2.95 16.56
CA LEU A 123 -4.94 -2.01 16.75
C LEU A 123 -4.64 -0.91 17.77
N SER A 124 -3.77 -1.18 18.75
CA SER A 124 -3.32 -0.21 19.75
C SER A 124 -2.08 0.59 19.32
N GLY A 125 -1.51 0.35 18.14
CA GLY A 125 -0.29 1.01 17.67
C GLY A 125 1.02 0.52 18.31
N ARG A 126 0.95 -0.45 19.23
CA ARG A 126 2.14 -0.99 19.91
C ARG A 126 2.94 -1.94 19.02
N LEU A 127 2.30 -2.60 18.08
CA LEU A 127 2.91 -3.56 17.17
C LEU A 127 2.92 -2.99 15.75
N LEU A 128 4.10 -2.62 15.26
CA LEU A 128 4.33 -2.16 13.90
C LEU A 128 4.75 -3.35 13.03
N PRO A 129 3.89 -3.90 12.18
CA PRO A 129 4.25 -5.04 11.34
C PRO A 129 4.93 -4.63 10.03
N ALA A 130 5.70 -5.58 9.47
CA ALA A 130 6.34 -5.49 8.16
C ALA A 130 6.11 -6.74 7.32
N PHE A 131 5.99 -6.56 6.00
CA PHE A 131 5.82 -7.65 5.03
C PHE A 131 7.15 -7.95 4.33
N ALA A 132 7.67 -9.17 4.47
CA ALA A 132 9.00 -9.55 4.00
C ALA A 132 8.95 -10.74 3.02
N LEU A 133 8.58 -10.46 1.79
CA LEU A 133 8.51 -11.44 0.70
C LEU A 133 9.78 -11.43 -0.16
N SER A 134 10.18 -10.25 -0.66
CA SER A 134 11.21 -10.07 -1.68
C SER A 134 12.61 -10.40 -1.17
N GLU A 135 13.44 -10.89 -2.09
CA GLU A 135 14.86 -11.18 -1.90
C GLU A 135 15.68 -10.49 -3.00
N PRO A 136 17.01 -10.35 -2.84
CA PRO A 136 17.85 -9.69 -3.85
C PRO A 136 17.62 -10.20 -5.28
N ASP A 137 17.45 -11.52 -5.45
CA ASP A 137 17.25 -12.16 -6.74
C ASP A 137 15.80 -12.63 -7.01
N ALA A 138 14.86 -12.32 -6.11
CA ALA A 138 13.45 -12.72 -6.21
C ALA A 138 12.51 -11.57 -5.88
N GLY A 139 12.19 -10.77 -6.87
CA GLY A 139 11.21 -9.68 -6.82
C GLY A 139 9.92 -10.06 -7.55
N SER A 140 9.86 -9.79 -8.86
CA SER A 140 8.69 -10.13 -9.71
C SER A 140 8.43 -11.63 -9.78
N ASP A 141 9.48 -12.45 -9.77
CA ASP A 141 9.38 -13.89 -9.56
C ASP A 141 9.46 -14.23 -8.06
N ALA A 142 8.35 -14.01 -7.36
CA ALA A 142 8.26 -14.31 -5.94
C ALA A 142 8.33 -15.82 -5.62
N THR A 143 8.26 -16.70 -6.61
CA THR A 143 8.42 -18.14 -6.41
C THR A 143 9.89 -18.55 -6.33
N ALA A 144 10.81 -17.68 -6.74
CA ALA A 144 12.25 -17.92 -6.72
C ALA A 144 12.92 -17.61 -5.37
N ILE A 145 12.17 -17.32 -4.31
CA ILE A 145 12.75 -17.04 -2.98
C ILE A 145 13.58 -18.24 -2.49
N THR A 146 14.70 -17.91 -1.86
CA THR A 146 15.71 -18.87 -1.37
C THR A 146 15.81 -18.93 0.15
N THR A 147 15.21 -17.98 0.88
CA THR A 147 15.05 -18.06 2.35
C THR A 147 14.44 -19.41 2.69
N ILE A 148 15.10 -20.19 3.54
CA ILE A 148 14.72 -21.56 3.87
C ILE A 148 14.23 -21.68 5.31
N ALA A 149 13.18 -22.46 5.54
CA ALA A 149 12.65 -22.82 6.85
C ALA A 149 12.77 -24.33 7.06
N ARG A 150 13.73 -24.76 7.87
CA ARG A 150 13.96 -26.15 8.21
C ARG A 150 13.21 -26.48 9.51
N ARG A 151 12.39 -27.52 9.49
CA ARG A 151 11.70 -27.98 10.69
C ARG A 151 12.67 -28.64 11.67
N ASP A 152 12.55 -28.26 12.95
CA ASP A 152 13.30 -28.83 14.07
C ASP A 152 12.33 -29.05 15.25
N GLY A 153 11.79 -30.25 15.34
CA GLY A 153 10.77 -30.63 16.33
C GLY A 153 9.49 -29.76 16.20
N ASN A 154 9.21 -28.96 17.22
CA ASN A 154 8.06 -28.02 17.27
C ASN A 154 8.48 -26.58 16.88
N ARG A 155 9.63 -26.41 16.24
CA ARG A 155 10.16 -25.10 15.77
C ARG A 155 10.53 -25.16 14.29
N TYR A 156 10.75 -23.99 13.71
CA TYR A 156 11.40 -23.81 12.42
C TYR A 156 12.67 -22.99 12.61
N ILE A 157 13.76 -23.41 11.99
CA ILE A 157 15.01 -22.66 11.90
C ILE A 157 15.02 -21.99 10.53
N ILE A 158 15.02 -20.65 10.52
CA ILE A 158 14.90 -19.86 9.30
C ILE A 158 16.24 -19.19 9.01
N ASN A 159 16.71 -19.38 7.78
CA ASN A 159 17.93 -18.79 7.25
C ASN A 159 17.65 -18.13 5.90
N GLY A 160 18.15 -16.93 5.68
CA GLY A 160 17.99 -16.25 4.40
C GLY A 160 18.23 -14.77 4.45
N ARG A 161 17.93 -14.09 3.34
CA ARG A 161 18.13 -12.66 3.18
C ARG A 161 16.92 -12.03 2.50
N LYS A 162 16.36 -10.99 3.13
CA LYS A 162 15.23 -10.23 2.62
C LYS A 162 15.66 -8.82 2.24
N THR A 163 15.04 -8.27 1.20
CA THR A 163 15.26 -6.90 0.75
C THR A 163 13.95 -6.21 0.44
N TRP A 164 13.98 -4.89 0.24
CA TRP A 164 12.78 -4.06 -0.01
C TRP A 164 11.72 -4.18 1.09
N THR A 165 12.13 -4.56 2.30
CA THR A 165 11.22 -4.68 3.44
C THR A 165 10.97 -3.30 4.02
N SER A 166 9.72 -2.85 3.99
CA SER A 166 9.29 -1.62 4.64
C SER A 166 9.37 -1.75 6.15
N ASN A 167 9.59 -0.63 6.84
CA ASN A 167 9.79 -0.60 8.29
C ASN A 167 10.98 -1.45 8.78
N CYS A 168 11.92 -1.82 7.90
CA CYS A 168 13.08 -2.64 8.23
C CYS A 168 13.93 -1.98 9.33
N GLY A 169 14.19 -2.74 10.40
CA GLY A 169 14.89 -2.26 11.60
C GLY A 169 14.06 -1.33 12.50
N LEU A 170 12.75 -1.22 12.25
CA LEU A 170 11.79 -0.48 13.07
C LEU A 170 10.57 -1.34 13.43
N ALA A 171 10.31 -2.39 12.65
CA ALA A 171 9.15 -3.26 12.84
C ALA A 171 9.27 -4.09 14.11
N ASP A 172 8.17 -4.17 14.86
CA ASP A 172 8.04 -5.04 16.02
C ASP A 172 7.69 -6.49 15.61
N LEU A 173 7.22 -6.67 14.35
CA LEU A 173 6.81 -7.95 13.80
C LEU A 173 7.13 -8.02 12.30
N TYR A 174 7.78 -9.10 11.86
CA TYR A 174 8.00 -9.39 10.45
C TYR A 174 7.17 -10.57 9.99
N ILE A 175 6.43 -10.42 8.90
CA ILE A 175 5.78 -11.53 8.22
C ILE A 175 6.71 -12.00 7.11
N VAL A 176 7.40 -13.11 7.37
CA VAL A 176 8.46 -13.66 6.52
C VAL A 176 7.92 -14.81 5.70
N PHE A 177 8.14 -14.74 4.39
CA PHE A 177 7.88 -15.85 3.49
C PHE A 177 9.17 -16.62 3.25
N ALA A 178 9.14 -17.92 3.52
CA ALA A 178 10.28 -18.80 3.41
C ALA A 178 9.90 -20.14 2.77
N ARG A 179 10.84 -20.75 2.08
CA ARG A 179 10.69 -22.10 1.50
C ARG A 179 10.89 -23.15 2.58
N ILE A 180 9.97 -24.08 2.68
CA ILE A 180 10.14 -25.26 3.54
C ILE A 180 11.24 -26.13 2.93
N ASP A 181 12.19 -26.56 3.76
CA ASP A 181 13.33 -27.37 3.33
C ASP A 181 12.88 -28.64 2.60
N GLY A 182 13.50 -28.90 1.45
CA GLY A 182 13.18 -30.02 0.58
C GLY A 182 11.90 -29.86 -0.25
N GLN A 183 11.26 -28.67 -0.28
CA GLN A 183 10.07 -28.41 -1.09
C GLN A 183 10.35 -27.35 -2.17
N ASP A 184 9.83 -27.59 -3.37
CA ASP A 184 10.02 -26.72 -4.53
C ASP A 184 8.74 -26.00 -4.96
N GLY A 185 8.91 -24.98 -5.81
CA GLY A 185 7.81 -24.22 -6.42
C GLY A 185 6.99 -23.40 -5.43
N ALA A 186 5.85 -22.92 -5.87
CA ALA A 186 4.96 -22.09 -5.07
C ALA A 186 4.39 -22.82 -3.84
N GLY A 187 4.13 -24.14 -3.98
CA GLY A 187 3.64 -25.00 -2.90
C GLY A 187 4.67 -25.31 -1.81
N GLY A 188 5.93 -24.95 -2.01
CA GLY A 188 6.97 -25.08 -0.99
C GLY A 188 7.10 -23.85 -0.08
N ILE A 189 6.37 -22.77 -0.32
CA ILE A 189 6.50 -21.52 0.44
C ILE A 189 5.51 -21.51 1.60
N ALA A 190 5.98 -21.16 2.81
CA ALA A 190 5.20 -20.91 4.00
C ALA A 190 5.38 -19.46 4.47
N ALA A 191 4.49 -18.98 5.34
CA ALA A 191 4.55 -17.66 5.95
C ALA A 191 4.71 -17.78 7.46
N PHE A 192 5.55 -16.94 8.07
CA PHE A 192 5.87 -16.97 9.49
C PHE A 192 5.76 -15.58 10.10
N ALA A 193 5.18 -15.48 11.29
CA ALA A 193 5.19 -14.29 12.14
C ALA A 193 6.41 -14.32 13.05
N ILE A 194 7.36 -13.41 12.85
CA ILE A 194 8.64 -13.36 13.56
C ILE A 194 8.71 -12.05 14.33
N ASP A 195 8.96 -12.11 15.63
CA ASP A 195 9.11 -10.92 16.47
C ASP A 195 10.35 -10.12 16.03
N GLY A 196 10.26 -8.77 16.02
CA GLY A 196 11.32 -7.92 15.51
C GLY A 196 12.64 -8.00 16.29
N GLU A 197 12.57 -8.41 17.55
CA GLU A 197 13.73 -8.63 18.44
C GLU A 197 14.21 -10.09 18.47
N GLU A 198 13.67 -10.97 17.61
CA GLU A 198 14.05 -12.39 17.60
C GLU A 198 15.53 -12.54 17.28
N SER A 199 16.17 -13.49 17.99
CA SER A 199 17.59 -13.79 17.78
C SER A 199 17.85 -14.25 16.36
N GLY A 200 18.94 -13.76 15.75
CA GLY A 200 19.33 -14.09 14.37
C GLY A 200 18.79 -13.11 13.34
N ILE A 201 18.06 -12.07 13.71
CA ILE A 201 17.70 -10.96 12.82
C ILE A 201 18.82 -9.92 12.82
N GLU A 202 19.37 -9.63 11.65
CA GLU A 202 20.41 -8.62 11.48
C GLU A 202 20.06 -7.66 10.34
N LEU A 203 19.90 -6.36 10.65
CA LEU A 203 19.78 -5.32 9.64
C LEU A 203 21.12 -5.14 8.92
N GLU A 204 21.16 -5.35 7.60
CA GLU A 204 22.38 -5.15 6.80
C GLU A 204 22.48 -3.71 6.31
N GLU A 205 21.39 -3.18 5.75
CA GLU A 205 21.39 -1.88 5.10
C GLU A 205 20.01 -1.25 5.11
N ARG A 206 19.96 0.05 5.38
CA ARG A 206 18.80 0.90 5.06
C ARG A 206 19.00 1.52 3.69
N LEU A 207 18.08 1.22 2.77
CA LEU A 207 18.15 1.69 1.39
C LEU A 207 17.63 3.12 1.29
N SER A 208 18.44 4.00 0.69
CA SER A 208 17.98 5.36 0.34
C SER A 208 17.18 5.31 -0.96
N VAL A 209 15.88 5.51 -0.87
CA VAL A 209 14.95 5.44 -2.01
C VAL A 209 14.31 6.80 -2.31
N LEU A 210 13.68 6.94 -3.48
CA LEU A 210 13.05 8.20 -3.90
C LEU A 210 11.90 8.65 -2.98
N PRO A 211 10.96 7.78 -2.54
CA PRO A 211 9.94 8.18 -1.59
C PRO A 211 10.48 8.25 -0.15
N PRO A 212 9.82 9.00 0.75
CA PRO A 212 10.18 9.07 2.17
C PRO A 212 9.74 7.78 2.87
N HIS A 213 10.43 6.70 2.62
CA HIS A 213 10.04 5.38 3.02
C HIS A 213 11.22 4.62 3.60
N THR A 214 11.08 4.13 4.83
CA THR A 214 12.12 3.32 5.46
C THR A 214 12.06 1.92 4.89
N VAL A 215 13.02 1.60 4.04
CA VAL A 215 13.17 0.30 3.36
C VAL A 215 14.56 -0.23 3.64
N GLY A 216 14.69 -1.55 3.78
CA GLY A 216 16.00 -2.14 4.05
C GLY A 216 16.19 -3.56 3.53
N THR A 217 17.44 -3.98 3.65
CA THR A 217 17.91 -5.36 3.46
C THR A 217 18.36 -5.91 4.80
N TRP A 218 18.01 -7.15 5.08
CA TRP A 218 18.29 -7.80 6.35
C TRP A 218 18.40 -9.31 6.21
N THR A 219 19.06 -9.96 7.16
CA THR A 219 19.29 -11.41 7.17
C THR A 219 18.64 -12.08 8.38
N LEU A 220 18.34 -13.37 8.17
CA LEU A 220 17.96 -14.31 9.20
C LEU A 220 19.08 -15.36 9.28
N LYS A 221 19.67 -15.51 10.48
CA LYS A 221 20.74 -16.48 10.75
C LYS A 221 20.30 -17.36 11.92
N ASP A 222 19.99 -18.61 11.62
CA ASP A 222 19.48 -19.60 12.57
C ASP A 222 18.32 -19.09 13.45
N CYS A 223 17.46 -18.29 12.84
CA CYS A 223 16.32 -17.69 13.50
C CYS A 223 15.31 -18.77 13.87
N SER A 224 15.11 -19.03 15.16
CA SER A 224 14.36 -20.17 15.67
C SER A 224 12.96 -19.78 16.09
N ILE A 225 11.94 -20.18 15.31
CA ILE A 225 10.54 -19.76 15.44
C ILE A 225 9.66 -20.93 15.86
N PRO A 226 8.80 -20.78 16.88
CA PRO A 226 7.83 -21.81 17.24
C PRO A 226 6.89 -22.14 16.07
N SER A 227 6.59 -23.43 15.84
CA SER A 227 5.73 -23.86 14.73
C SER A 227 4.33 -23.20 14.77
N ARG A 228 3.84 -22.83 15.94
CA ARG A 228 2.57 -22.10 16.12
C ARG A 228 2.58 -20.68 15.51
N ARG A 229 3.75 -20.12 15.19
CA ARG A 229 3.92 -18.82 14.53
C ARG A 229 3.86 -18.91 12.99
N MET A 230 3.63 -20.09 12.43
CA MET A 230 3.33 -20.23 11.00
C MET A 230 1.90 -19.74 10.72
N ILE A 231 1.74 -18.98 9.65
CA ILE A 231 0.47 -18.41 9.20
C ILE A 231 -0.12 -19.33 8.14
N GLY A 232 -1.33 -19.84 8.38
CA GLY A 232 -1.94 -20.87 7.53
C GLY A 232 -1.22 -22.21 7.66
N GLU A 233 -1.35 -23.05 6.62
CA GLU A 233 -0.77 -24.38 6.56
C GLU A 233 0.55 -24.41 5.78
N PRO A 234 1.42 -25.43 5.96
CA PRO A 234 2.61 -25.60 5.15
C PRO A 234 2.31 -25.54 3.65
N GLY A 235 3.10 -24.78 2.88
CA GLY A 235 2.92 -24.62 1.45
C GLY A 235 1.85 -23.61 1.02
N GLN A 236 1.14 -22.98 1.94
CA GLN A 236 0.15 -21.96 1.61
C GLN A 236 0.72 -20.54 1.52
N GLY A 237 1.98 -20.31 1.89
CA GLY A 237 2.58 -18.98 1.98
C GLY A 237 2.47 -18.17 0.68
N PHE A 238 2.75 -18.79 -0.47
CA PHE A 238 2.61 -18.08 -1.75
C PHE A 238 1.16 -17.65 -2.03
N LYS A 239 0.19 -18.52 -1.76
CA LYS A 239 -1.24 -18.20 -1.91
C LYS A 239 -1.65 -17.07 -0.97
N ILE A 240 -1.17 -17.09 0.27
CA ILE A 240 -1.41 -16.03 1.26
C ILE A 240 -0.86 -14.70 0.74
N ALA A 241 0.41 -14.68 0.28
CA ALA A 241 1.02 -13.48 -0.28
C ALA A 241 0.21 -12.92 -1.46
N MET A 242 -0.20 -13.78 -2.40
CA MET A 242 -0.95 -13.34 -3.59
C MET A 242 -2.35 -12.82 -3.25
N ASN A 243 -3.05 -13.43 -2.30
CA ASN A 243 -4.36 -12.96 -1.83
C ASN A 243 -4.26 -11.59 -1.15
N VAL A 244 -3.25 -11.39 -0.31
CA VAL A 244 -2.98 -10.09 0.32
C VAL A 244 -2.67 -9.03 -0.73
N LEU A 245 -1.79 -9.33 -1.68
CA LEU A 245 -1.43 -8.40 -2.76
C LEU A 245 -2.60 -8.11 -3.71
N GLU A 246 -3.52 -9.05 -3.93
CA GLU A 246 -4.73 -8.82 -4.72
C GLU A 246 -5.57 -7.70 -4.12
N LEU A 247 -5.86 -7.77 -2.81
CA LEU A 247 -6.59 -6.72 -2.09
C LEU A 247 -5.82 -5.40 -2.11
N PHE A 248 -4.52 -5.48 -1.84
CA PHE A 248 -3.67 -4.30 -1.68
C PHE A 248 -3.50 -3.51 -2.98
N ARG A 249 -3.43 -4.17 -4.15
CA ARG A 249 -3.27 -3.53 -5.47
C ARG A 249 -4.36 -2.50 -5.77
N SER A 250 -5.62 -2.79 -5.44
CA SER A 250 -6.71 -1.82 -5.65
C SER A 250 -6.52 -0.57 -4.78
N THR A 251 -6.06 -0.73 -3.55
CA THR A 251 -5.80 0.39 -2.64
C THR A 251 -4.53 1.16 -2.98
N VAL A 252 -3.53 0.52 -3.61
CA VAL A 252 -2.40 1.19 -4.26
C VAL A 252 -2.90 2.17 -5.31
N GLY A 253 -3.89 1.74 -6.12
CA GLY A 253 -4.57 2.63 -7.07
C GLY A 253 -5.22 3.83 -6.39
N ALA A 254 -5.87 3.63 -5.24
CA ALA A 254 -6.48 4.71 -4.47
C ALA A 254 -5.44 5.71 -3.92
N ALA A 255 -4.29 5.23 -3.44
CA ALA A 255 -3.21 6.11 -3.00
C ALA A 255 -2.70 7.01 -4.15
N THR A 256 -2.46 6.43 -5.32
CA THR A 256 -2.01 7.22 -6.48
C THR A 256 -3.07 8.20 -6.97
N LEU A 257 -4.35 7.86 -6.81
CA LEU A 257 -5.46 8.78 -7.06
C LEU A 257 -5.42 9.99 -6.11
N GLY A 258 -5.12 9.77 -4.82
CA GLY A 258 -4.90 10.84 -3.85
C GLY A 258 -3.77 11.79 -4.26
N PHE A 259 -2.64 11.25 -4.70
CA PHE A 259 -1.52 12.05 -5.24
C PHE A 259 -1.91 12.82 -6.50
N ALA A 260 -2.64 12.20 -7.43
CA ALA A 260 -3.10 12.86 -8.66
C ALA A 260 -4.06 14.02 -8.36
N ARG A 261 -5.01 13.83 -7.43
CA ARG A 261 -5.92 14.90 -6.99
C ARG A 261 -5.17 16.04 -6.30
N ARG A 262 -4.15 15.74 -5.49
CA ARG A 262 -3.30 16.77 -4.89
C ARG A 262 -2.54 17.53 -5.97
N ALA A 263 -1.91 16.86 -6.92
CA ALA A 263 -1.20 17.49 -8.03
C ALA A 263 -2.12 18.37 -8.88
N MET A 264 -3.35 17.92 -9.14
CA MET A 264 -4.36 18.72 -9.84
C MET A 264 -4.73 19.98 -9.05
N SER A 265 -4.95 19.89 -7.74
CA SER A 265 -5.25 21.03 -6.89
C SER A 265 -4.14 22.08 -6.93
N GLU A 266 -2.89 21.66 -6.79
CA GLU A 266 -1.71 22.52 -6.88
C GLU A 266 -1.58 23.16 -8.28
N ALA A 267 -1.80 22.39 -9.34
CA ALA A 267 -1.74 22.87 -10.73
C ALA A 267 -2.81 23.92 -11.03
N VAL A 268 -4.04 23.73 -10.53
CA VAL A 268 -5.13 24.71 -10.67
C VAL A 268 -4.79 25.99 -9.94
N GLU A 269 -4.40 25.91 -8.66
CA GLU A 269 -4.04 27.08 -7.86
C GLU A 269 -2.88 27.86 -8.51
N ARG A 270 -1.84 27.15 -8.98
CA ARG A 270 -0.71 27.74 -9.71
C ARG A 270 -1.15 28.40 -10.99
N SER A 271 -2.02 27.77 -11.76
CA SER A 271 -2.46 28.29 -13.05
C SER A 271 -3.27 29.58 -12.95
N VAL A 272 -4.05 29.72 -11.90
CA VAL A 272 -4.86 30.92 -11.62
C VAL A 272 -3.99 32.06 -11.08
N SER A 273 -3.02 31.74 -10.19
CA SER A 273 -2.22 32.77 -9.51
C SER A 273 -1.05 33.26 -10.34
N ARG A 274 -0.46 32.45 -11.24
CA ARG A 274 0.71 32.82 -12.04
C ARG A 274 0.31 33.57 -13.30
N THR A 275 0.87 34.75 -13.48
CA THR A 275 0.72 35.54 -14.71
C THR A 275 1.92 35.37 -15.66
N ALA A 276 1.63 35.13 -16.93
CA ALA A 276 2.58 35.18 -18.05
C ALA A 276 1.89 35.77 -19.28
N PHE A 277 2.63 36.47 -20.12
CA PHE A 277 2.08 37.16 -21.30
C PHE A 277 0.88 38.04 -20.95
N LYS A 278 0.97 38.78 -19.83
CA LYS A 278 -0.01 39.77 -19.30
C LYS A 278 -1.36 39.21 -18.84
N LYS A 279 -1.50 37.87 -18.63
CA LYS A 279 -2.71 37.24 -18.12
C LYS A 279 -2.40 35.99 -17.29
N PRO A 280 -3.32 35.53 -16.46
CA PRO A 280 -3.17 34.26 -15.76
C PRO A 280 -2.86 33.10 -16.73
N ILE A 281 -1.97 32.17 -16.35
CA ILE A 281 -1.62 31.08 -17.27
C ILE A 281 -2.82 30.14 -17.52
N SER A 282 -3.80 30.11 -16.65
CA SER A 282 -5.08 29.40 -16.83
C SER A 282 -5.90 29.87 -18.06
N GLU A 283 -5.61 31.04 -18.58
CA GLU A 283 -6.25 31.57 -19.81
C GLU A 283 -5.55 31.14 -21.10
N HIS A 284 -4.44 30.40 -21.02
CA HIS A 284 -3.78 29.82 -22.17
C HIS A 284 -4.32 28.43 -22.50
N GLN A 285 -4.71 28.22 -23.77
CA GLN A 285 -5.35 27.00 -24.24
C GLN A 285 -4.54 25.71 -23.94
N LEU A 286 -3.19 25.78 -24.05
CA LEU A 286 -2.35 24.62 -23.74
C LEU A 286 -2.34 24.25 -22.24
N ILE A 287 -2.55 25.21 -21.33
CA ILE A 287 -2.74 24.93 -19.90
C ILE A 287 -4.14 24.34 -19.65
N GLN A 288 -5.16 24.90 -20.31
CA GLN A 288 -6.52 24.38 -20.21
C GLN A 288 -6.61 22.94 -20.71
N ALA A 289 -5.93 22.61 -21.83
CA ALA A 289 -5.86 21.23 -22.35
C ALA A 289 -5.23 20.26 -21.32
N LYS A 290 -4.10 20.66 -20.71
CA LYS A 290 -3.44 19.86 -19.66
C LYS A 290 -4.39 19.60 -18.46
N LEU A 291 -5.04 20.64 -17.95
CA LEU A 291 -5.99 20.50 -16.83
C LEU A 291 -7.18 19.61 -17.21
N ALA A 292 -7.68 19.68 -18.44
CA ALA A 292 -8.75 18.81 -18.92
C ALA A 292 -8.32 17.34 -18.99
N GLU A 293 -7.13 17.06 -19.54
CA GLU A 293 -6.56 15.71 -19.59
C GLU A 293 -6.32 15.13 -18.20
N MET A 294 -5.81 15.93 -17.26
CA MET A 294 -5.62 15.54 -15.86
C MET A 294 -6.97 15.18 -15.21
N ALA A 295 -8.02 15.97 -15.42
CA ALA A 295 -9.35 15.72 -14.88
C ALA A 295 -9.94 14.41 -15.42
N VAL A 296 -9.89 14.17 -16.73
CA VAL A 296 -10.34 12.91 -17.37
C VAL A 296 -9.57 11.72 -16.82
N GLY A 297 -8.24 11.85 -16.68
CA GLY A 297 -7.41 10.78 -16.12
C GLY A 297 -7.77 10.42 -14.68
N ILE A 298 -8.06 11.42 -13.83
CA ILE A 298 -8.49 11.22 -12.45
C ILE A 298 -9.82 10.47 -12.40
N ASP A 299 -10.81 10.90 -13.17
CA ASP A 299 -12.14 10.26 -13.17
C ASP A 299 -12.07 8.82 -13.67
N ALA A 300 -11.34 8.56 -14.75
CA ALA A 300 -11.16 7.21 -15.28
C ALA A 300 -10.44 6.29 -14.28
N ALA A 301 -9.37 6.80 -13.61
CA ALA A 301 -8.67 6.05 -12.57
C ALA A 301 -9.59 5.76 -11.37
N ALA A 302 -10.36 6.73 -10.91
CA ALA A 302 -11.30 6.58 -9.81
C ALA A 302 -12.36 5.52 -10.11
N LEU A 303 -12.95 5.54 -11.32
CA LEU A 303 -13.93 4.53 -11.76
C LEU A 303 -13.34 3.12 -11.70
N LEU A 304 -12.11 2.90 -12.14
CA LEU A 304 -11.47 1.59 -12.12
C LEU A 304 -11.13 1.13 -10.70
N VAL A 305 -10.58 2.02 -9.88
CA VAL A 305 -10.22 1.73 -8.49
C VAL A 305 -11.47 1.36 -7.67
N TYR A 306 -12.51 2.18 -7.73
CA TYR A 306 -13.70 1.95 -6.93
C TYR A 306 -14.63 0.86 -7.48
N ARG A 307 -14.56 0.56 -8.78
CA ARG A 307 -15.16 -0.67 -9.34
C ARG A 307 -14.53 -1.91 -8.71
N ALA A 308 -13.19 -1.98 -8.63
CA ALA A 308 -12.51 -3.12 -8.04
C ALA A 308 -12.86 -3.27 -6.56
N ALA A 309 -12.85 -2.18 -5.79
CA ALA A 309 -13.21 -2.17 -4.37
C ALA A 309 -14.68 -2.57 -4.15
N TRP A 310 -15.59 -2.03 -4.94
CA TRP A 310 -17.02 -2.38 -4.88
C TRP A 310 -17.25 -3.86 -5.19
N GLN A 311 -16.60 -4.40 -6.23
CA GLN A 311 -16.75 -5.80 -6.60
C GLN A 311 -16.28 -6.74 -5.50
N HIS A 312 -15.17 -6.41 -4.82
CA HIS A 312 -14.72 -7.15 -3.63
C HIS A 312 -15.78 -7.15 -2.53
N ASP A 313 -16.33 -5.96 -2.20
CA ASP A 313 -17.29 -5.82 -1.11
C ASP A 313 -18.64 -6.47 -1.45
N ALA A 314 -19.07 -6.42 -2.70
CA ALA A 314 -20.38 -6.87 -3.16
C ALA A 314 -20.44 -8.36 -3.54
N THR A 315 -19.29 -9.03 -3.81
CA THR A 315 -19.26 -10.40 -4.32
C THR A 315 -18.25 -11.27 -3.59
N GLU A 316 -18.38 -12.62 -3.72
CA GLU A 316 -17.40 -13.59 -3.24
C GLU A 316 -16.34 -13.95 -4.30
N ARG A 317 -16.32 -13.26 -5.43
CA ARG A 317 -15.39 -13.55 -6.52
C ARG A 317 -14.04 -12.90 -6.28
N SER A 318 -12.95 -13.53 -6.76
CA SER A 318 -11.65 -12.90 -6.87
C SER A 318 -11.74 -11.64 -7.72
N ILE A 319 -11.03 -10.61 -7.32
CA ILE A 319 -10.92 -9.33 -8.04
C ILE A 319 -9.57 -9.18 -8.75
N SER A 320 -8.86 -10.29 -8.98
CA SER A 320 -7.49 -10.28 -9.50
C SER A 320 -7.32 -9.46 -10.78
N GLN A 321 -8.29 -9.57 -11.71
CA GLN A 321 -8.27 -8.81 -12.96
C GLN A 321 -8.58 -7.33 -12.71
N GLU A 322 -9.63 -7.02 -11.95
CA GLU A 322 -10.05 -5.65 -11.63
C GLU A 322 -8.98 -4.91 -10.83
N ALA A 323 -8.38 -5.56 -9.84
CA ALA A 323 -7.29 -5.01 -9.03
C ALA A 323 -6.04 -4.73 -9.88
N ALA A 324 -5.68 -5.64 -10.80
CA ALA A 324 -4.57 -5.43 -11.73
C ALA A 324 -4.83 -4.27 -12.70
N ILE A 325 -6.05 -4.16 -13.27
CA ILE A 325 -6.45 -3.05 -14.14
C ILE A 325 -6.42 -1.73 -13.37
N ALA A 326 -7.01 -1.70 -12.17
CA ALA A 326 -7.04 -0.52 -11.32
C ALA A 326 -5.62 -0.04 -10.99
N LYS A 327 -4.75 -0.95 -10.53
CA LYS A 327 -3.35 -0.62 -10.19
C LYS A 327 -2.59 -0.11 -11.40
N LEU A 328 -2.61 -0.83 -12.52
CA LEU A 328 -1.89 -0.46 -13.73
C LEU A 328 -2.30 0.94 -14.21
N TYR A 329 -3.61 1.12 -14.44
CA TYR A 329 -4.10 2.37 -15.02
C TYR A 329 -3.87 3.56 -14.09
N SER A 330 -4.19 3.43 -12.80
CA SER A 330 -4.10 4.55 -11.86
C SER A 330 -2.64 4.97 -11.59
N THR A 331 -1.70 4.02 -11.46
CA THR A 331 -0.29 4.35 -11.21
C THR A 331 0.37 5.03 -12.43
N GLU A 332 0.10 4.57 -13.65
CA GLU A 332 0.61 5.20 -14.87
C GLU A 332 -0.02 6.58 -15.09
N THR A 333 -1.35 6.67 -14.94
CA THR A 333 -2.08 7.93 -15.13
C THR A 333 -1.71 8.98 -14.08
N ALA A 334 -1.60 8.58 -12.80
CA ALA A 334 -1.20 9.50 -11.74
C ALA A 334 0.20 10.06 -11.97
N PHE A 335 1.15 9.21 -12.40
CA PHE A 335 2.50 9.67 -12.76
C PHE A 335 2.47 10.73 -13.87
N ASN A 336 1.69 10.51 -14.93
CA ASN A 336 1.53 11.47 -16.02
C ASN A 336 0.86 12.77 -15.54
N ILE A 337 -0.16 12.70 -14.68
CA ILE A 337 -0.82 13.87 -14.09
C ILE A 337 0.16 14.70 -13.26
N ILE A 338 0.96 14.06 -12.44
CA ILE A 338 1.95 14.72 -11.59
C ILE A 338 3.03 15.37 -12.45
N ASP A 339 3.50 14.71 -13.52
CA ASP A 339 4.42 15.27 -14.49
C ASP A 339 3.87 16.56 -15.15
N GLN A 340 2.58 16.53 -15.56
CA GLN A 340 1.92 17.72 -16.07
C GLN A 340 1.81 18.84 -15.02
N ALA A 341 1.59 18.51 -13.75
CA ALA A 341 1.59 19.51 -12.69
C ALA A 341 2.98 20.15 -12.51
N VAL A 342 4.05 19.36 -12.50
CA VAL A 342 5.43 19.86 -12.50
C VAL A 342 5.67 20.79 -13.70
N GLN A 343 5.21 20.40 -14.88
CA GLN A 343 5.34 21.21 -16.11
C GLN A 343 4.57 22.55 -16.00
N ILE A 344 3.37 22.58 -15.41
CA ILE A 344 2.60 23.80 -15.15
C ILE A 344 3.32 24.73 -14.16
N PHE A 345 4.00 24.16 -13.17
CA PHE A 345 4.82 24.92 -12.21
C PHE A 345 6.06 25.55 -12.87
N GLY A 346 6.54 24.97 -13.97
CA GLY A 346 7.77 25.40 -14.65
C GLY A 346 8.99 25.21 -13.75
N GLY A 347 9.96 26.14 -13.78
CA GLY A 347 11.17 26.04 -12.96
C GLY A 347 10.91 25.85 -11.46
N LEU A 348 9.81 26.38 -10.91
CA LEU A 348 9.43 26.16 -9.52
C LEU A 348 9.10 24.68 -9.23
N GLY A 349 8.55 23.94 -10.19
CA GLY A 349 8.25 22.52 -10.06
C GLY A 349 9.49 21.63 -9.93
N MET A 350 10.68 22.17 -10.24
CA MET A 350 11.97 21.48 -10.08
C MET A 350 12.66 21.81 -8.74
N VAL A 351 12.09 22.73 -7.97
CA VAL A 351 12.66 23.10 -6.68
C VAL A 351 12.33 22.03 -5.64
N ARG A 352 13.38 21.42 -5.08
CA ARG A 352 13.25 20.38 -4.05
C ARG A 352 12.40 20.87 -2.86
N GLY A 353 11.46 20.03 -2.44
CA GLY A 353 10.56 20.32 -1.35
C GLY A 353 9.27 21.05 -1.75
N THR A 354 9.07 21.43 -3.03
CA THR A 354 7.73 21.82 -3.49
C THR A 354 6.80 20.61 -3.55
N THR A 355 5.50 20.81 -3.35
CA THR A 355 4.53 19.72 -3.31
C THR A 355 4.58 18.86 -4.57
N VAL A 356 4.58 19.47 -5.75
CA VAL A 356 4.58 18.72 -7.03
C VAL A 356 5.88 17.96 -7.26
N GLU A 357 7.03 18.47 -6.82
CA GLU A 357 8.33 17.78 -6.88
C GLU A 357 8.35 16.56 -5.95
N ARG A 358 7.87 16.71 -4.71
CA ARG A 358 7.73 15.57 -3.79
C ARG A 358 6.81 14.50 -4.37
N LEU A 359 5.64 14.86 -4.87
CA LEU A 359 4.70 13.94 -5.51
C LEU A 359 5.33 13.20 -6.69
N PHE A 360 6.16 13.90 -7.51
CA PHE A 360 6.86 13.29 -8.63
C PHE A 360 7.82 12.18 -8.20
N ARG A 361 8.63 12.43 -7.17
CA ARG A 361 9.52 11.40 -6.60
C ARG A 361 8.74 10.23 -6.00
N HIS A 362 7.69 10.52 -5.24
CA HIS A 362 6.92 9.49 -4.53
C HIS A 362 6.15 8.59 -5.50
N SER A 363 5.48 9.17 -6.49
CA SER A 363 4.64 8.41 -7.42
C SER A 363 5.43 7.44 -8.30
N ARG A 364 6.74 7.66 -8.50
CA ARG A 364 7.56 6.78 -9.34
C ARG A 364 7.63 5.34 -8.81
N ALA A 365 7.65 5.16 -7.50
CA ALA A 365 7.78 3.85 -6.87
C ALA A 365 6.51 2.99 -7.05
N PHE A 366 5.33 3.61 -7.13
CA PHE A 366 4.04 2.91 -7.28
C PHE A 366 3.91 2.10 -8.57
N ARG A 367 4.71 2.40 -9.58
CA ARG A 367 4.80 1.62 -10.83
C ARG A 367 5.66 0.37 -10.70
N ILE A 368 6.36 0.17 -9.56
CA ILE A 368 7.33 -0.91 -9.33
C ILE A 368 6.84 -1.87 -8.25
N PHE A 369 6.53 -1.41 -7.05
CA PHE A 369 6.17 -2.28 -5.95
C PHE A 369 4.78 -2.92 -6.13
N ASP A 370 4.47 -3.95 -5.34
CA ASP A 370 3.24 -4.74 -5.36
C ASP A 370 2.93 -5.36 -6.75
N GLY A 371 3.99 -5.63 -7.50
CA GLY A 371 4.00 -6.07 -8.87
C GLY A 371 4.08 -4.91 -9.86
N THR A 372 5.16 -4.91 -10.65
CA THR A 372 5.43 -3.85 -11.65
C THR A 372 4.29 -3.68 -12.65
N SER A 373 4.29 -2.57 -13.40
CA SER A 373 3.31 -2.35 -14.49
C SER A 373 3.27 -3.52 -15.46
N GLU A 374 4.41 -4.12 -15.78
CA GLU A 374 4.53 -5.29 -16.66
C GLU A 374 3.90 -6.54 -16.04
N ILE A 375 4.07 -6.75 -14.73
CA ILE A 375 3.42 -7.86 -14.01
C ILE A 375 1.90 -7.67 -14.00
N GLN A 376 1.39 -6.45 -13.86
CA GLN A 376 -0.05 -6.20 -13.97
C GLN A 376 -0.56 -6.50 -15.40
N GLN A 377 0.19 -6.11 -16.43
CA GLN A 377 -0.16 -6.44 -17.83
C GLN A 377 -0.22 -7.96 -18.05
N LEU A 378 0.74 -8.72 -17.53
CA LEU A 378 0.72 -10.19 -17.62
C LEU A 378 -0.47 -10.79 -16.87
N ASN A 379 -0.81 -10.28 -15.69
CA ASN A 379 -1.97 -10.73 -14.92
C ASN A 379 -3.27 -10.47 -15.67
N ILE A 380 -3.44 -9.29 -16.24
CA ILE A 380 -4.62 -8.92 -17.03
C ILE A 380 -4.72 -9.85 -18.27
N ALA A 381 -3.63 -10.02 -19.02
CA ALA A 381 -3.60 -10.85 -20.21
C ALA A 381 -3.97 -12.32 -19.91
N ARG A 382 -3.43 -12.87 -18.79
CA ARG A 382 -3.75 -14.22 -18.33
C ARG A 382 -5.25 -14.39 -18.06
N ASN A 383 -5.87 -13.46 -17.32
CA ASN A 383 -7.29 -13.51 -17.02
C ASN A 383 -8.15 -13.41 -18.30
N VAL A 384 -7.81 -12.51 -19.24
CA VAL A 384 -8.50 -12.39 -20.54
C VAL A 384 -8.42 -13.67 -21.34
N LEU A 385 -7.30 -14.37 -21.34
CA LEU A 385 -7.10 -15.62 -22.06
C LEU A 385 -7.80 -16.82 -21.41
N GLN A 386 -7.93 -16.83 -20.08
CA GLN A 386 -8.59 -17.92 -19.33
C GLN A 386 -10.12 -17.84 -19.38
N ASN A 387 -10.68 -16.66 -19.61
CA ASN A 387 -12.13 -16.44 -19.70
C ASN A 387 -12.71 -16.69 -21.12
N ARG A 388 -11.99 -17.40 -21.97
CA ARG A 388 -12.44 -17.91 -23.28
C ARG A 388 -12.84 -19.38 -23.17
#